data_03521f514b5369319f127fd5c5a3d891
#
_entry.id   03521f514b5369319f127fd5c5a3d891
#
_cell.length_a   1.000
_cell.length_b   1.000
_cell.length_c   1.000
_cell.angle_alpha   90.00
_cell.angle_beta   90.00
_cell.angle_gamma   90.00
#
_symmetry.space_group_name_H-M   'P 1'
#
loop_
_entity.id
_entity.type
_entity.pdbx_description
1 polymer ?
#
loop_
_entity_poly.entity_id
_entity_poly.type
_entity_poly.pdbx_seq_one_letter_code
_entity_poly.pdbx_strand_id
1 'polypeptide(L)'
;MKTKRFVLIAVMFGMAMSVSAQEAKESKYGADSVACVTNLSIYGEAYKQWEASKFAPESISMEMVKAWREVFLNCPRSSQLIYTRGEKIMEYFIRTNPKEKDAYIDTICMMMDNRAKYFPTDPKTGTSQVANIMGRKGLLIYTYNKNRYEEAFNVLKSAVELDPSQLQGAYIDAYFKATIDMVNNDKAEKMTVINVYQELAEVVDDNIKVLAENVTQLEEAKADAETSGDADAVSGFDKQIEKAEKSININKGVKSNLDNLFQPYASCEDLIKVFSAKMVETPDDVVLLKRITTILDKKDCTDSKLFLDAAVKLNELEPSPEASYSLGIKFFKDKKWSDAATFFEQATKTENNDRRYRAYRNLGMCYQNMGSLGRARDIFRRAAQVDPTNGEPYLLIAMLYAESSKQFSGDIDSKAVFWAAVDKCNKAKAVDPSCSEKANGLIRAYTAAFPSMETIFFNDYSEGQSFQVGGWIGESTTIRAKR
;
A
#
# COMPACT_ATOMS: atom_id res chain seq x y z
N MET A 1 68.30 -3.09 -57.35
CA MET A 1 67.48 -3.71 -58.42
C MET A 1 66.35 -4.49 -57.72
N LYS A 2 65.12 -3.98 -57.73
CA LYS A 2 63.86 -4.71 -57.52
C LYS A 2 62.73 -3.78 -58.04
N THR A 3 62.16 -4.20 -59.14
CA THR A 3 61.13 -3.60 -59.94
C THR A 3 59.78 -3.55 -59.15
N LYS A 4 59.19 -2.37 -59.00
CA LYS A 4 57.84 -2.12 -58.58
C LYS A 4 56.88 -2.30 -59.73
N ARG A 5 56.00 -3.29 -59.68
CA ARG A 5 54.86 -3.38 -60.62
C ARG A 5 53.70 -2.54 -60.03
N PHE A 6 53.29 -1.52 -60.81
CA PHE A 6 52.06 -0.79 -60.63
C PHE A 6 50.88 -1.63 -61.20
N VAL A 7 49.89 -1.92 -60.36
CA VAL A 7 48.63 -2.46 -60.79
C VAL A 7 47.60 -1.30 -60.81
N LEU A 8 47.17 -0.92 -62.01
CA LEU A 8 46.06 0.02 -62.22
C LEU A 8 44.75 -0.70 -61.91
N ILE A 9 44.05 -0.27 -60.87
CA ILE A 9 42.65 -0.68 -60.62
C ILE A 9 41.77 0.44 -61.17
N ALA A 10 41.04 0.07 -62.24
CA ALA A 10 40.02 0.95 -62.82
C ALA A 10 38.80 0.95 -61.88
N VAL A 11 38.51 2.08 -61.24
CA VAL A 11 37.31 2.33 -60.46
C VAL A 11 36.16 2.64 -61.41
N MET A 12 35.28 1.66 -61.68
CA MET A 12 34.00 1.94 -62.29
C MET A 12 33.10 2.61 -61.26
N PHE A 13 32.80 3.88 -61.44
CA PHE A 13 31.79 4.63 -60.74
C PHE A 13 30.40 4.13 -61.24
N GLY A 14 29.86 3.14 -60.56
CA GLY A 14 28.45 2.79 -60.69
C GLY A 14 27.65 3.82 -59.89
N MET A 15 26.94 4.72 -60.57
CA MET A 15 25.88 5.52 -59.95
C MET A 15 24.76 4.58 -59.51
N ALA A 16 24.80 4.15 -58.24
CA ALA A 16 23.63 3.62 -57.58
C ALA A 16 22.67 4.79 -57.31
N MET A 17 21.68 4.98 -58.13
CA MET A 17 20.51 5.78 -57.77
C MET A 17 19.88 5.09 -56.57
N SER A 18 20.16 5.59 -55.36
CA SER A 18 19.40 5.32 -54.17
C SER A 18 18.01 5.93 -54.39
N VAL A 19 17.08 5.10 -54.83
CA VAL A 19 15.67 5.36 -54.68
C VAL A 19 15.43 5.27 -53.16
N SER A 20 15.54 6.40 -52.46
CA SER A 20 14.96 6.55 -51.16
C SER A 20 13.44 6.40 -51.36
N ALA A 21 12.93 5.21 -51.12
CA ALA A 21 11.51 5.03 -50.87
C ALA A 21 11.17 5.89 -49.67
N GLN A 22 10.75 7.12 -49.92
CA GLN A 22 10.08 7.96 -48.97
C GLN A 22 8.82 7.18 -48.62
N GLU A 23 8.80 6.50 -47.43
CA GLU A 23 7.58 5.97 -46.89
C GLU A 23 6.57 7.12 -46.91
N ALA A 24 5.60 7.02 -47.82
CA ALA A 24 4.52 7.98 -47.90
C ALA A 24 3.87 8.04 -46.55
N LYS A 25 4.02 9.13 -45.79
CA LYS A 25 3.44 9.35 -44.51
C LYS A 25 1.95 9.15 -44.68
N GLU A 26 1.45 7.96 -44.26
CA GLU A 26 0.02 7.62 -44.36
C GLU A 26 -0.81 8.78 -43.83
N SER A 27 -1.78 9.23 -44.64
CA SER A 27 -2.66 10.34 -44.28
C SER A 27 -3.33 10.04 -42.91
N LYS A 28 -3.36 11.05 -42.03
CA LYS A 28 -4.09 10.99 -40.77
C LYS A 28 -5.53 10.53 -40.95
N TYR A 29 -6.14 10.84 -42.07
CA TYR A 29 -7.52 10.52 -42.41
C TYR A 29 -7.68 9.31 -43.33
N GLY A 30 -6.66 8.47 -43.49
CA GLY A 30 -6.72 7.27 -44.31
C GLY A 30 -6.71 7.58 -45.82
N ALA A 31 -7.13 6.59 -46.61
CA ALA A 31 -7.17 6.69 -48.07
C ALA A 31 -8.31 7.58 -48.57
N ASP A 32 -9.48 7.56 -47.93
CA ASP A 32 -10.64 8.41 -48.21
C ASP A 32 -10.83 9.42 -47.07
N SER A 33 -10.19 10.57 -47.18
CA SER A 33 -10.25 11.60 -46.16
C SER A 33 -11.63 12.27 -46.05
N VAL A 34 -12.41 12.31 -47.14
CA VAL A 34 -13.77 12.86 -47.11
C VAL A 34 -14.71 11.97 -46.33
N ALA A 35 -14.72 10.67 -46.64
CA ALA A 35 -15.52 9.69 -45.90
C ALA A 35 -15.12 9.64 -44.42
N CYS A 36 -13.82 9.70 -44.13
CA CYS A 36 -13.31 9.73 -42.75
C CYS A 36 -13.83 10.95 -41.97
N VAL A 37 -13.66 12.17 -42.51
CA VAL A 37 -14.10 13.42 -41.83
C VAL A 37 -15.62 13.44 -41.67
N THR A 38 -16.37 12.97 -42.68
CA THR A 38 -17.83 12.86 -42.60
C THR A 38 -18.27 11.94 -41.47
N ASN A 39 -17.70 10.72 -41.40
CA ASN A 39 -18.03 9.77 -40.33
C ASN A 39 -17.56 10.22 -38.95
N LEU A 40 -16.39 10.92 -38.85
CA LEU A 40 -15.92 11.57 -37.61
C LEU A 40 -16.95 12.58 -37.08
N SER A 41 -17.53 13.41 -37.97
CA SER A 41 -18.56 14.39 -37.61
C SER A 41 -19.84 13.69 -37.15
N ILE A 42 -20.37 12.74 -37.93
CA ILE A 42 -21.59 12.00 -37.62
C ILE A 42 -21.47 11.33 -36.23
N TYR A 43 -20.44 10.50 -36.05
CA TYR A 43 -20.29 9.80 -34.78
C TYR A 43 -19.99 10.76 -33.61
N GLY A 44 -19.22 11.82 -33.87
CA GLY A 44 -18.84 12.78 -32.86
C GLY A 44 -20.01 13.54 -32.26
N GLU A 45 -20.94 14.02 -33.09
CA GLU A 45 -22.13 14.74 -32.64
C GLU A 45 -23.16 13.81 -32.01
N ALA A 46 -23.41 12.64 -32.60
CA ALA A 46 -24.33 11.67 -32.00
C ALA A 46 -23.80 11.09 -30.67
N TYR A 47 -22.47 10.94 -30.52
CA TYR A 47 -21.87 10.54 -29.25
C TYR A 47 -22.08 11.58 -28.15
N LYS A 48 -21.90 12.89 -28.45
CA LYS A 48 -22.17 13.96 -27.49
C LYS A 48 -23.63 13.95 -27.00
N GLN A 49 -24.58 13.66 -27.91
CA GLN A 49 -26.00 13.54 -27.54
C GLN A 49 -26.23 12.36 -26.61
N TRP A 50 -25.60 11.21 -26.90
CA TRP A 50 -25.65 10.03 -26.04
C TRP A 50 -24.98 10.26 -24.69
N GLU A 51 -23.86 10.95 -24.65
CA GLU A 51 -23.18 11.36 -23.42
C GLU A 51 -24.05 12.33 -22.58
N ALA A 52 -24.72 13.30 -23.23
CA ALA A 52 -25.66 14.23 -22.58
C ALA A 52 -26.85 13.51 -21.95
N SER A 53 -27.31 12.39 -22.54
CA SER A 53 -28.30 11.50 -21.96
C SER A 53 -27.78 10.64 -20.80
N LYS A 54 -26.52 10.83 -20.37
CA LYS A 54 -25.80 9.98 -19.39
C LYS A 54 -25.69 8.52 -19.85
N PHE A 55 -25.50 8.34 -21.15
CA PHE A 55 -25.39 7.02 -21.80
C PHE A 55 -26.64 6.14 -21.65
N ALA A 56 -27.83 6.75 -21.65
CA ALA A 56 -29.09 6.02 -21.60
C ALA A 56 -29.18 4.99 -22.77
N PRO A 57 -29.54 3.72 -22.49
CA PRO A 57 -29.54 2.67 -23.49
C PRO A 57 -30.40 2.96 -24.71
N GLU A 58 -31.55 3.60 -24.51
CA GLU A 58 -32.51 3.97 -25.57
C GLU A 58 -32.03 5.15 -26.44
N SER A 59 -31.02 5.88 -26.00
CA SER A 59 -30.49 7.06 -26.69
C SER A 59 -29.29 6.75 -27.59
N ILE A 60 -28.82 5.49 -27.65
CA ILE A 60 -27.74 5.08 -28.56
C ILE A 60 -28.26 5.02 -30.00
N SER A 61 -27.59 5.69 -30.93
CA SER A 61 -27.88 5.63 -32.35
C SER A 61 -27.05 4.57 -33.05
N MET A 62 -27.68 3.65 -33.77
CA MET A 62 -26.95 2.66 -34.58
C MET A 62 -26.22 3.29 -35.77
N GLU A 63 -26.66 4.45 -36.25
CA GLU A 63 -25.93 5.27 -37.22
C GLU A 63 -24.61 5.78 -36.63
N MET A 64 -24.61 6.24 -35.39
CA MET A 64 -23.41 6.61 -34.65
C MET A 64 -22.43 5.43 -34.56
N VAL A 65 -22.92 4.24 -34.22
CA VAL A 65 -22.07 3.04 -34.09
C VAL A 65 -21.47 2.67 -35.44
N LYS A 66 -22.26 2.74 -36.53
CA LYS A 66 -21.78 2.49 -37.88
C LYS A 66 -20.70 3.47 -38.31
N ALA A 67 -20.95 4.78 -38.09
CA ALA A 67 -19.99 5.84 -38.40
C ALA A 67 -18.69 5.70 -37.57
N TRP A 68 -18.80 5.38 -36.29
CA TRP A 68 -17.64 5.08 -35.44
C TRP A 68 -16.82 3.91 -36.01
N ARG A 69 -17.49 2.81 -36.41
CA ARG A 69 -16.82 1.64 -36.96
C ARG A 69 -16.07 1.94 -38.24
N GLU A 70 -16.67 2.73 -39.15
CA GLU A 70 -16.01 3.19 -40.36
C GLU A 70 -14.74 4.00 -40.07
N VAL A 71 -14.81 4.91 -39.10
CA VAL A 71 -13.62 5.68 -38.68
C VAL A 71 -12.56 4.77 -38.06
N PHE A 72 -12.94 3.88 -37.17
CA PHE A 72 -12.03 2.96 -36.49
C PHE A 72 -11.26 2.06 -37.48
N LEU A 73 -11.93 1.57 -38.51
CA LEU A 73 -11.33 0.65 -39.46
C LEU A 73 -10.51 1.38 -40.55
N ASN A 74 -10.99 2.51 -41.05
CA ASN A 74 -10.45 3.11 -42.27
C ASN A 74 -9.54 4.34 -41.98
N CYS A 75 -9.64 4.99 -40.81
CA CYS A 75 -8.77 6.10 -40.45
C CYS A 75 -8.37 6.10 -38.97
N PRO A 76 -7.70 5.07 -38.50
CA PRO A 76 -7.40 4.84 -37.07
C PRO A 76 -6.46 5.89 -36.46
N ARG A 77 -5.77 6.69 -37.27
CA ARG A 77 -4.89 7.78 -36.84
C ARG A 77 -5.58 9.13 -36.67
N SER A 78 -6.88 9.21 -37.01
CA SER A 78 -7.57 10.48 -37.09
C SER A 78 -7.80 11.15 -35.73
N SER A 79 -8.09 10.37 -34.67
CA SER A 79 -8.31 10.89 -33.33
C SER A 79 -8.17 9.82 -32.26
N GLN A 80 -7.54 10.15 -31.12
CA GLN A 80 -7.49 9.28 -29.95
C GLN A 80 -8.88 9.02 -29.35
N LEU A 81 -9.84 9.95 -29.57
CA LEU A 81 -11.22 9.80 -29.08
C LEU A 81 -11.96 8.62 -29.68
N ILE A 82 -11.54 8.11 -30.84
CA ILE A 82 -12.10 6.90 -31.45
C ILE A 82 -12.04 5.72 -30.47
N TYR A 83 -10.91 5.61 -29.77
CA TYR A 83 -10.61 4.51 -28.86
C TYR A 83 -11.32 4.70 -27.51
N THR A 84 -11.24 5.88 -26.91
CA THR A 84 -11.85 6.16 -25.59
C THR A 84 -13.36 6.16 -25.65
N ARG A 85 -13.95 6.66 -26.73
CA ARG A 85 -15.41 6.63 -26.95
C ARG A 85 -15.88 5.25 -27.43
N GLY A 86 -15.09 4.58 -28.25
CA GLY A 86 -15.35 3.20 -28.67
C GLY A 86 -15.44 2.22 -27.50
N GLU A 87 -14.61 2.42 -26.47
CA GLU A 87 -14.71 1.64 -25.21
C GLU A 87 -16.13 1.72 -24.63
N LYS A 88 -16.72 2.92 -24.54
CA LYS A 88 -18.10 3.12 -24.04
C LYS A 88 -19.15 2.45 -24.93
N ILE A 89 -18.94 2.46 -26.23
CA ILE A 89 -19.82 1.76 -27.18
C ILE A 89 -19.74 0.25 -26.94
N MET A 90 -18.54 -0.31 -26.77
CA MET A 90 -18.39 -1.74 -26.50
C MET A 90 -18.93 -2.13 -25.11
N GLU A 91 -18.74 -1.31 -24.09
CA GLU A 91 -19.36 -1.49 -22.76
C GLU A 91 -20.89 -1.59 -22.85
N TYR A 92 -21.50 -0.76 -23.67
CA TYR A 92 -22.94 -0.83 -23.93
C TYR A 92 -23.32 -2.19 -24.51
N PHE A 93 -22.63 -2.66 -25.56
CA PHE A 93 -22.96 -3.94 -26.20
C PHE A 93 -22.69 -5.14 -25.30
N ILE A 94 -21.65 -5.12 -24.49
CA ILE A 94 -21.38 -6.18 -23.49
C ILE A 94 -22.56 -6.32 -22.50
N ARG A 95 -23.17 -5.19 -22.10
CA ARG A 95 -24.30 -5.20 -21.17
C ARG A 95 -25.60 -5.62 -21.83
N THR A 96 -25.85 -5.20 -23.08
CA THR A 96 -27.12 -5.43 -23.77
C THR A 96 -27.16 -6.72 -24.56
N ASN A 97 -25.99 -7.23 -24.96
CA ASN A 97 -25.87 -8.51 -25.72
C ASN A 97 -24.79 -9.44 -25.08
N PRO A 98 -25.06 -9.98 -23.88
CA PRO A 98 -24.08 -10.77 -23.14
C PRO A 98 -23.66 -12.08 -23.81
N LYS A 99 -24.42 -12.56 -24.82
CA LYS A 99 -24.05 -13.75 -25.56
C LYS A 99 -22.84 -13.55 -26.47
N GLU A 100 -22.62 -12.32 -26.94
CA GLU A 100 -21.51 -11.95 -27.82
C GLU A 100 -20.40 -11.18 -27.08
N LYS A 101 -20.43 -11.20 -25.75
CA LYS A 101 -19.53 -10.39 -24.93
C LYS A 101 -18.05 -10.59 -25.29
N ASP A 102 -17.62 -11.82 -25.60
CA ASP A 102 -16.22 -12.12 -25.93
C ASP A 102 -15.79 -11.43 -27.24
N ALA A 103 -16.65 -11.37 -28.25
CA ALA A 103 -16.36 -10.64 -29.48
C ALA A 103 -16.22 -9.13 -29.26
N TYR A 104 -17.01 -8.57 -28.31
CA TYR A 104 -16.86 -7.16 -27.93
C TYR A 104 -15.59 -6.92 -27.11
N ILE A 105 -15.19 -7.85 -26.23
CA ILE A 105 -13.91 -7.79 -25.51
C ILE A 105 -12.74 -7.85 -26.52
N ASP A 106 -12.79 -8.75 -27.51
CA ASP A 106 -11.76 -8.82 -28.56
C ASP A 106 -11.66 -7.51 -29.36
N THR A 107 -12.81 -6.86 -29.61
CA THR A 107 -12.85 -5.53 -30.24
C THR A 107 -12.17 -4.48 -29.32
N ILE A 108 -12.41 -4.50 -28.01
CA ILE A 108 -11.73 -3.64 -27.06
C ILE A 108 -10.22 -3.90 -27.08
N CYS A 109 -9.78 -5.16 -27.11
CA CYS A 109 -8.37 -5.52 -27.18
C CYS A 109 -7.71 -4.93 -28.43
N MET A 110 -8.33 -5.10 -29.59
CA MET A 110 -7.85 -4.53 -30.87
C MET A 110 -7.82 -2.99 -30.81
N MET A 111 -8.81 -2.36 -30.18
CA MET A 111 -8.83 -0.90 -29.99
C MET A 111 -7.66 -0.43 -29.14
N MET A 112 -7.37 -1.11 -28.01
CA MET A 112 -6.27 -0.73 -27.12
C MET A 112 -4.90 -0.94 -27.79
N ASP A 113 -4.72 -2.03 -28.56
CA ASP A 113 -3.51 -2.27 -29.35
C ASP A 113 -3.28 -1.18 -30.41
N ASN A 114 -4.35 -0.82 -31.15
CA ASN A 114 -4.28 0.28 -32.10
C ASN A 114 -4.03 1.64 -31.43
N ARG A 115 -4.62 1.89 -30.26
CA ARG A 115 -4.35 3.11 -29.47
C ARG A 115 -2.89 3.17 -29.05
N ALA A 116 -2.33 2.10 -28.52
CA ALA A 116 -0.91 2.04 -28.16
C ALA A 116 0.00 2.26 -29.36
N LYS A 117 -0.37 1.72 -30.54
CA LYS A 117 0.38 1.87 -31.78
C LYS A 117 0.35 3.28 -32.35
N TYR A 118 -0.82 3.92 -32.42
CA TYR A 118 -1.01 5.18 -33.13
C TYR A 118 -0.94 6.40 -32.21
N PHE A 119 -1.14 6.22 -30.91
CA PHE A 119 -1.10 7.27 -29.89
C PHE A 119 -0.30 6.81 -28.66
N PRO A 120 1.01 6.47 -28.85
CA PRO A 120 1.83 5.93 -27.75
C PRO A 120 2.19 6.99 -26.69
N THR A 121 2.06 8.29 -27.02
CA THR A 121 2.42 9.40 -26.14
C THR A 121 1.22 10.26 -25.79
N ASP A 122 1.20 10.78 -24.56
CA ASP A 122 0.23 11.80 -24.16
C ASP A 122 0.58 13.13 -24.86
N PRO A 123 -0.36 13.75 -25.58
CA PRO A 123 -0.07 14.97 -26.36
C PRO A 123 0.19 16.19 -25.46
N LYS A 124 -0.17 16.18 -24.19
CA LYS A 124 0.04 17.29 -23.26
C LYS A 124 1.39 17.21 -22.57
N THR A 125 1.80 16.03 -22.16
CA THR A 125 3.03 15.81 -21.39
C THR A 125 4.20 15.32 -22.23
N GLY A 126 3.93 14.74 -23.42
CA GLY A 126 4.94 14.09 -24.26
C GLY A 126 5.42 12.74 -23.72
N THR A 127 4.89 12.28 -22.56
CA THR A 127 5.29 11.03 -21.94
C THR A 127 4.60 9.82 -22.59
N SER A 128 5.23 8.66 -22.54
CA SER A 128 4.60 7.41 -22.99
C SER A 128 3.35 7.14 -22.17
N GLN A 129 2.27 6.67 -22.81
CA GLN A 129 1.05 6.20 -22.14
C GLN A 129 0.77 4.72 -22.42
N VAL A 130 1.71 3.99 -23.00
CA VAL A 130 1.51 2.61 -23.44
C VAL A 130 1.22 1.69 -22.25
N ALA A 131 1.95 1.82 -21.15
CA ALA A 131 1.70 1.02 -19.94
C ALA A 131 0.29 1.26 -19.37
N ASN A 132 -0.17 2.51 -19.33
CA ASN A 132 -1.53 2.85 -18.91
C ASN A 132 -2.58 2.24 -19.85
N ILE A 133 -2.37 2.28 -21.17
CA ILE A 133 -3.27 1.68 -22.16
C ILE A 133 -3.33 0.15 -21.97
N MET A 134 -2.20 -0.51 -21.76
CA MET A 134 -2.14 -1.96 -21.51
C MET A 134 -2.77 -2.31 -20.16
N GLY A 135 -2.53 -1.53 -19.11
CA GLY A 135 -3.20 -1.67 -17.82
C GLY A 135 -4.73 -1.60 -17.96
N ARG A 136 -5.22 -0.62 -18.74
CA ARG A 136 -6.66 -0.50 -19.06
C ARG A 136 -7.18 -1.70 -19.81
N LYS A 137 -6.44 -2.19 -20.82
CA LYS A 137 -6.78 -3.39 -21.60
C LYS A 137 -6.97 -4.60 -20.67
N GLY A 138 -5.99 -4.89 -19.83
CA GLY A 138 -6.05 -6.02 -18.90
C GLY A 138 -7.19 -5.91 -17.89
N LEU A 139 -7.42 -4.70 -17.33
CA LEU A 139 -8.56 -4.45 -16.44
C LEU A 139 -9.88 -4.75 -17.12
N LEU A 140 -10.10 -4.34 -18.38
CA LEU A 140 -11.35 -4.54 -19.10
C LEU A 140 -11.58 -6.00 -19.41
N ILE A 141 -10.54 -6.75 -19.84
CA ILE A 141 -10.61 -8.21 -20.03
C ILE A 141 -11.10 -8.87 -18.73
N TYR A 142 -10.42 -8.59 -17.60
CA TYR A 142 -10.74 -9.22 -16.33
C TYR A 142 -12.12 -8.83 -15.79
N THR A 143 -12.51 -7.58 -15.99
CA THR A 143 -13.80 -7.05 -15.51
C THR A 143 -14.98 -7.69 -16.24
N TYR A 144 -14.89 -7.82 -17.56
CA TYR A 144 -16.01 -8.31 -18.37
C TYR A 144 -16.06 -9.83 -18.49
N ASN A 145 -14.91 -10.50 -18.43
CA ASN A 145 -14.88 -11.97 -18.44
C ASN A 145 -13.75 -12.53 -17.57
N LYS A 146 -14.07 -12.83 -16.33
CA LYS A 146 -13.10 -13.41 -15.37
C LYS A 146 -12.51 -14.74 -15.85
N ASN A 147 -13.18 -15.49 -16.72
CA ASN A 147 -12.62 -16.73 -17.26
C ASN A 147 -11.43 -16.46 -18.20
N ARG A 148 -11.24 -15.22 -18.65
CA ARG A 148 -10.05 -14.77 -19.41
C ARG A 148 -8.93 -14.25 -18.50
N TYR A 149 -8.86 -14.76 -17.26
CA TYR A 149 -7.85 -14.34 -16.27
C TYR A 149 -6.42 -14.53 -16.74
N GLU A 150 -6.14 -15.57 -17.53
CA GLU A 150 -4.81 -15.86 -18.08
C GLU A 150 -4.36 -14.77 -19.06
N GLU A 151 -5.24 -14.36 -19.96
CA GLU A 151 -5.00 -13.24 -20.88
C GLU A 151 -4.86 -11.92 -20.12
N ALA A 152 -5.74 -11.65 -19.17
CA ALA A 152 -5.67 -10.46 -18.33
C ALA A 152 -4.36 -10.41 -17.55
N PHE A 153 -3.94 -11.53 -16.95
CA PHE A 153 -2.66 -11.66 -16.25
C PHE A 153 -1.47 -11.27 -17.14
N ASN A 154 -1.39 -11.84 -18.35
CA ASN A 154 -0.30 -11.59 -19.28
C ASN A 154 -0.24 -10.12 -19.71
N VAL A 155 -1.39 -9.51 -20.01
CA VAL A 155 -1.49 -8.11 -20.42
C VAL A 155 -1.11 -7.17 -19.27
N LEU A 156 -1.61 -7.42 -18.06
CA LEU A 156 -1.33 -6.61 -16.88
C LEU A 156 0.14 -6.73 -16.44
N LYS A 157 0.71 -7.93 -16.53
CA LYS A 157 2.14 -8.16 -16.32
C LYS A 157 2.98 -7.31 -17.27
N SER A 158 2.66 -7.33 -18.58
CA SER A 158 3.35 -6.50 -19.55
C SER A 158 3.22 -4.99 -19.26
N ALA A 159 2.09 -4.54 -18.72
CA ALA A 159 1.92 -3.15 -18.33
C ALA A 159 2.85 -2.75 -17.17
N VAL A 160 3.02 -3.64 -16.16
CA VAL A 160 3.98 -3.44 -15.06
C VAL A 160 5.41 -3.39 -15.58
N GLU A 161 5.78 -4.33 -16.44
CA GLU A 161 7.14 -4.41 -17.01
C GLU A 161 7.49 -3.19 -17.89
N LEU A 162 6.48 -2.57 -18.53
CA LEU A 162 6.68 -1.38 -19.37
C LEU A 162 6.94 -0.12 -18.53
N ASP A 163 6.08 0.16 -17.57
CA ASP A 163 6.21 1.32 -16.68
C ASP A 163 5.27 1.17 -15.47
N PRO A 164 5.75 0.71 -14.33
CA PRO A 164 4.94 0.51 -13.13
C PRO A 164 4.35 1.81 -12.57
N SER A 165 4.99 2.98 -12.82
CA SER A 165 4.52 4.28 -12.33
C SER A 165 3.19 4.72 -12.94
N GLN A 166 2.82 4.18 -14.11
CA GLN A 166 1.56 4.48 -14.79
C GLN A 166 0.38 3.61 -14.34
N LEU A 167 0.62 2.64 -13.44
CA LEU A 167 -0.42 1.72 -13.00
C LEU A 167 -1.37 2.39 -12.01
N GLN A 168 -2.63 2.44 -12.40
CA GLN A 168 -3.70 2.87 -11.53
C GLN A 168 -4.07 1.74 -10.55
N GLY A 169 -4.58 2.10 -9.37
CA GLY A 169 -4.95 1.12 -8.36
C GLY A 169 -5.90 0.01 -8.84
N ALA A 170 -6.80 0.32 -9.79
CA ALA A 170 -7.69 -0.67 -10.39
C ALA A 170 -6.94 -1.71 -11.25
N TYR A 171 -5.84 -1.32 -11.91
CA TYR A 171 -5.03 -2.24 -12.70
C TYR A 171 -4.23 -3.18 -11.80
N ILE A 172 -3.68 -2.63 -10.72
CA ILE A 172 -2.97 -3.36 -9.67
C ILE A 172 -3.88 -4.42 -9.04
N ASP A 173 -5.10 -4.02 -8.66
CA ASP A 173 -6.11 -4.93 -8.09
C ASP A 173 -6.49 -6.05 -9.06
N ALA A 174 -6.73 -5.71 -10.33
CA ALA A 174 -7.07 -6.69 -11.37
C ALA A 174 -5.91 -7.66 -11.64
N TYR A 175 -4.65 -7.16 -11.67
CA TYR A 175 -3.47 -8.00 -11.88
C TYR A 175 -3.29 -9.00 -10.74
N PHE A 176 -3.41 -8.55 -9.50
CA PHE A 176 -3.27 -9.42 -8.36
C PHE A 176 -4.39 -10.48 -8.29
N LYS A 177 -5.64 -10.10 -8.59
CA LYS A 177 -6.76 -11.05 -8.68
C LYS A 177 -6.58 -12.06 -9.80
N ALA A 178 -6.16 -11.62 -11.00
CA ALA A 178 -5.84 -12.53 -12.10
C ALA A 178 -4.70 -13.50 -11.74
N THR A 179 -3.69 -13.03 -10.97
CA THR A 179 -2.61 -13.88 -10.45
C THR A 179 -3.14 -14.96 -9.49
N ILE A 180 -4.07 -14.60 -8.63
CA ILE A 180 -4.73 -15.53 -7.72
C ILE A 180 -5.54 -16.58 -8.53
N ASP A 181 -6.26 -16.15 -9.56
CA ASP A 181 -7.02 -17.07 -10.42
C ASP A 181 -6.08 -18.02 -11.21
N MET A 182 -4.90 -17.55 -11.63
CA MET A 182 -3.86 -18.42 -12.22
C MET A 182 -3.46 -19.54 -11.27
N VAL A 183 -3.24 -19.24 -10.00
CA VAL A 183 -2.84 -20.23 -8.99
C VAL A 183 -4.00 -21.16 -8.62
N ASN A 184 -5.20 -20.61 -8.44
CA ASN A 184 -6.38 -21.41 -8.08
C ASN A 184 -6.84 -22.38 -9.20
N ASN A 185 -6.42 -22.14 -10.43
CA ASN A 185 -6.70 -23.00 -11.59
C ASN A 185 -5.47 -23.81 -12.04
N ASP A 186 -4.47 -23.98 -11.18
CA ASP A 186 -3.22 -24.75 -11.43
C ASP A 186 -2.43 -24.28 -12.66
N LYS A 187 -2.55 -23.00 -13.04
CA LYS A 187 -1.81 -22.37 -14.14
C LYS A 187 -0.50 -21.70 -13.68
N ALA A 188 -0.34 -21.51 -12.38
CA ALA A 188 0.86 -20.96 -11.77
C ALA A 188 1.07 -21.52 -10.36
N GLU A 189 2.30 -21.48 -9.87
CA GLU A 189 2.64 -21.88 -8.51
C GLU A 189 2.24 -20.78 -7.49
N LYS A 190 1.99 -21.16 -6.22
CA LYS A 190 1.75 -20.22 -5.11
C LYS A 190 2.81 -19.14 -5.00
N MET A 191 4.05 -19.48 -5.37
CA MET A 191 5.18 -18.57 -5.47
C MET A 191 4.88 -17.35 -6.32
N THR A 192 4.11 -17.51 -7.40
CA THR A 192 3.72 -16.41 -8.30
C THR A 192 2.90 -15.35 -7.56
N VAL A 193 1.97 -15.75 -6.68
CA VAL A 193 1.20 -14.80 -5.85
C VAL A 193 2.14 -14.00 -4.94
N ILE A 194 3.13 -14.65 -4.31
CA ILE A 194 4.06 -13.99 -3.40
C ILE A 194 4.93 -12.98 -4.17
N ASN A 195 5.45 -13.38 -5.33
CA ASN A 195 6.30 -12.51 -6.15
C ASN A 195 5.52 -11.29 -6.67
N VAL A 196 4.32 -11.51 -7.21
CA VAL A 196 3.48 -10.42 -7.74
C VAL A 196 3.00 -9.50 -6.61
N TYR A 197 2.65 -10.05 -5.42
CA TYR A 197 2.34 -9.23 -4.26
C TYR A 197 3.48 -8.28 -3.90
N GLN A 198 4.72 -8.79 -3.85
CA GLN A 198 5.88 -7.97 -3.52
C GLN A 198 6.11 -6.86 -4.54
N GLU A 199 6.05 -7.21 -5.83
CA GLU A 199 6.19 -6.26 -6.93
C GLU A 199 5.14 -5.14 -6.85
N LEU A 200 3.86 -5.51 -6.68
CA LEU A 200 2.77 -4.54 -6.62
C LEU A 200 2.76 -3.71 -5.33
N ALA A 201 3.14 -4.30 -4.20
CA ALA A 201 3.26 -3.56 -2.94
C ALA A 201 4.34 -2.47 -3.03
N GLU A 202 5.46 -2.76 -3.69
CA GLU A 202 6.52 -1.78 -3.95
C GLU A 202 6.03 -0.66 -4.86
N VAL A 203 5.37 -0.99 -5.98
CA VAL A 203 4.76 0.01 -6.88
C VAL A 203 3.80 0.94 -6.15
N VAL A 204 2.96 0.39 -5.26
CA VAL A 204 2.01 1.21 -4.49
C VAL A 204 2.73 2.09 -3.47
N ASP A 205 3.76 1.59 -2.80
CA ASP A 205 4.55 2.37 -1.83
C ASP A 205 5.31 3.52 -2.52
N ASP A 206 5.90 3.27 -3.69
CA ASP A 206 6.56 4.29 -4.49
C ASP A 206 5.58 5.36 -4.99
N ASN A 207 4.39 4.95 -5.45
CA ASN A 207 3.34 5.89 -5.84
C ASN A 207 2.90 6.78 -4.67
N ILE A 208 2.72 6.22 -3.47
CA ILE A 208 2.39 6.99 -2.27
C ILE A 208 3.51 7.98 -1.93
N LYS A 209 4.77 7.54 -2.01
CA LYS A 209 5.93 8.38 -1.72
C LYS A 209 6.01 9.56 -2.69
N VAL A 210 5.95 9.32 -4.00
CA VAL A 210 6.00 10.38 -5.03
C VAL A 210 4.85 11.38 -4.86
N LEU A 211 3.65 10.89 -4.54
CA LEU A 211 2.49 11.77 -4.29
C LEU A 211 2.68 12.60 -3.01
N ALA A 212 3.26 12.04 -1.96
CA ALA A 212 3.55 12.77 -0.71
C ALA A 212 4.62 13.85 -0.93
N GLU A 213 5.68 13.55 -1.66
CA GLU A 213 6.70 14.53 -2.04
C GLU A 213 6.09 15.67 -2.87
N ASN A 214 5.17 15.35 -3.80
CA ASN A 214 4.44 16.37 -4.57
C ASN A 214 3.55 17.25 -3.67
N VAL A 215 2.86 16.68 -2.67
CA VAL A 215 2.07 17.46 -1.70
C VAL A 215 2.98 18.46 -0.98
N THR A 216 4.14 18.03 -0.49
CA THR A 216 5.10 18.92 0.18
C THR A 216 5.53 20.09 -0.72
N GLN A 217 5.86 19.81 -1.98
CA GLN A 217 6.24 20.86 -2.94
C GLN A 217 5.09 21.84 -3.24
N LEU A 218 3.85 21.32 -3.32
CA LEU A 218 2.68 22.17 -3.53
C LEU A 218 2.35 23.03 -2.29
N GLU A 219 2.58 22.52 -1.08
CA GLU A 219 2.43 23.27 0.17
C GLU A 219 3.45 24.40 0.27
N GLU A 220 4.71 24.15 -0.11
CA GLU A 220 5.75 25.16 -0.19
C GLU A 220 5.39 26.27 -1.21
N ALA A 221 4.99 25.87 -2.41
CA ALA A 221 4.57 26.84 -3.46
C ALA A 221 3.31 27.62 -3.06
N LYS A 222 2.38 27.02 -2.32
CA LYS A 222 1.21 27.68 -1.75
C LYS A 222 1.61 28.73 -0.73
N ALA A 223 2.55 28.45 0.17
CA ALA A 223 3.04 29.38 1.18
C ALA A 223 3.70 30.62 0.52
N ASP A 224 4.44 30.43 -0.57
CA ASP A 224 5.01 31.53 -1.36
C ASP A 224 3.91 32.38 -2.01
N ALA A 225 2.86 31.75 -2.56
CA ALA A 225 1.71 32.45 -3.14
C ALA A 225 0.91 33.24 -2.08
N GLU A 226 0.73 32.69 -0.88
CA GLU A 226 0.10 33.40 0.27
C GLU A 226 0.91 34.63 0.65
N THR A 227 2.24 34.51 0.68
CA THR A 227 3.15 35.62 0.99
C THR A 227 3.09 36.73 -0.06
N SER A 228 2.91 36.37 -1.34
CA SER A 228 2.76 37.31 -2.46
C SER A 228 1.37 37.89 -2.62
N GLY A 229 0.36 37.37 -1.88
CA GLY A 229 -1.04 37.80 -1.94
C GLY A 229 -1.81 37.30 -3.19
N ASP A 230 -1.33 36.28 -3.88
CA ASP A 230 -1.96 35.68 -5.06
C ASP A 230 -3.04 34.64 -4.66
N ALA A 231 -4.25 35.12 -4.41
CA ALA A 231 -5.37 34.27 -3.99
C ALA A 231 -5.81 33.23 -5.04
N ASP A 232 -5.63 33.55 -6.33
CA ASP A 232 -5.99 32.60 -7.41
C ASP A 232 -4.98 31.42 -7.44
N ALA A 233 -3.68 31.70 -7.29
CA ALA A 233 -2.65 30.69 -7.17
C ALA A 233 -2.86 29.82 -5.94
N VAL A 234 -3.16 30.39 -4.78
CA VAL A 234 -3.47 29.64 -3.54
C VAL A 234 -4.65 28.68 -3.77
N SER A 235 -5.75 29.16 -4.36
CA SER A 235 -6.91 28.29 -4.68
C SER A 235 -6.55 27.19 -5.70
N GLY A 236 -5.62 27.47 -6.60
CA GLY A 236 -5.08 26.49 -7.56
C GLY A 236 -4.28 25.39 -6.88
N PHE A 237 -3.41 25.75 -5.94
CA PHE A 237 -2.63 24.80 -5.15
C PHE A 237 -3.49 23.97 -4.22
N ASP A 238 -4.47 24.55 -3.54
CA ASP A 238 -5.42 23.80 -2.70
C ASP A 238 -6.11 22.66 -3.45
N LYS A 239 -6.58 22.91 -4.66
CA LYS A 239 -7.21 21.88 -5.51
C LYS A 239 -6.22 20.79 -5.93
N GLN A 240 -4.95 21.13 -6.15
CA GLN A 240 -3.94 20.16 -6.52
C GLN A 240 -3.54 19.30 -5.31
N ILE A 241 -3.39 19.90 -4.13
CA ILE A 241 -3.11 19.20 -2.87
C ILE A 241 -4.26 18.22 -2.56
N GLU A 242 -5.52 18.69 -2.57
CA GLU A 242 -6.69 17.83 -2.35
C GLU A 242 -6.71 16.62 -3.31
N LYS A 243 -6.41 16.86 -4.58
CA LYS A 243 -6.33 15.79 -5.58
C LYS A 243 -5.21 14.79 -5.29
N ALA A 244 -4.04 15.26 -4.88
CA ALA A 244 -2.89 14.42 -4.54
C ALA A 244 -3.17 13.60 -3.27
N GLU A 245 -3.72 14.20 -2.22
CA GLU A 245 -4.13 13.51 -0.99
C GLU A 245 -5.21 12.45 -1.24
N LYS A 246 -6.20 12.75 -2.09
CA LYS A 246 -7.18 11.77 -2.52
C LYS A 246 -6.52 10.59 -3.23
N SER A 247 -5.52 10.84 -4.07
CA SER A 247 -4.77 9.79 -4.75
C SER A 247 -3.94 8.95 -3.76
N ILE A 248 -3.33 9.57 -2.74
CA ILE A 248 -2.64 8.87 -1.65
C ILE A 248 -3.62 7.93 -0.92
N ASN A 249 -4.81 8.42 -0.57
CA ASN A 249 -5.82 7.62 0.12
C ASN A 249 -6.32 6.44 -0.73
N ILE A 250 -6.48 6.63 -2.04
CA ILE A 250 -6.80 5.53 -2.97
C ILE A 250 -5.69 4.47 -2.96
N ASN A 251 -4.43 4.88 -3.07
CA ASN A 251 -3.29 3.94 -3.05
C ASN A 251 -3.17 3.20 -1.70
N LYS A 252 -3.41 3.88 -0.57
CA LYS A 252 -3.50 3.22 0.75
C LYS A 252 -4.61 2.16 0.78
N GLY A 253 -5.75 2.44 0.17
CA GLY A 253 -6.85 1.48 0.02
C GLY A 253 -6.46 0.28 -0.84
N VAL A 254 -5.76 0.51 -1.95
CA VAL A 254 -5.21 -0.56 -2.82
C VAL A 254 -4.23 -1.44 -2.04
N LYS A 255 -3.32 -0.85 -1.27
CA LYS A 255 -2.37 -1.58 -0.43
C LYS A 255 -3.08 -2.46 0.59
N SER A 256 -4.07 -1.92 1.28
CA SER A 256 -4.88 -2.70 2.24
C SER A 256 -5.60 -3.86 1.57
N ASN A 257 -6.12 -3.66 0.35
CA ASN A 257 -6.78 -4.72 -0.41
C ASN A 257 -5.79 -5.81 -0.84
N LEU A 258 -4.60 -5.44 -1.34
CA LEU A 258 -3.52 -6.39 -1.63
C LEU A 258 -3.13 -7.20 -0.39
N ASP A 259 -2.93 -6.55 0.76
CA ASP A 259 -2.60 -7.21 2.02
C ASP A 259 -3.67 -8.25 2.40
N ASN A 260 -4.96 -7.91 2.28
CA ASN A 260 -6.08 -8.80 2.59
C ASN A 260 -6.15 -10.01 1.63
N LEU A 261 -6.00 -9.78 0.34
CA LEU A 261 -6.04 -10.84 -0.67
C LEU A 261 -4.81 -11.77 -0.58
N PHE A 262 -3.67 -11.25 -0.11
CA PHE A 262 -2.44 -12.01 0.08
C PHE A 262 -2.48 -12.92 1.32
N GLN A 263 -3.30 -12.62 2.33
CA GLN A 263 -3.35 -13.36 3.60
C GLN A 263 -3.38 -14.90 3.46
N PRO A 264 -4.21 -15.51 2.59
CA PRO A 264 -4.28 -16.95 2.45
C PRO A 264 -3.03 -17.61 1.87
N TYR A 265 -2.16 -16.83 1.21
CA TYR A 265 -0.97 -17.31 0.49
C TYR A 265 0.33 -17.05 1.25
N ALA A 266 0.25 -16.40 2.40
CA ALA A 266 1.39 -15.93 3.18
C ALA A 266 1.64 -16.79 4.43
N SER A 267 1.77 -18.11 4.27
CA SER A 267 2.28 -18.93 5.36
C SER A 267 3.74 -18.61 5.67
N CYS A 268 4.18 -18.74 6.93
CA CYS A 268 5.59 -18.56 7.27
C CYS A 268 6.50 -19.46 6.44
N GLU A 269 6.09 -20.69 6.18
CA GLU A 269 6.87 -21.66 5.41
C GLU A 269 7.09 -21.20 3.96
N ASP A 270 6.00 -20.77 3.28
CA ASP A 270 6.06 -20.27 1.91
C ASP A 270 6.94 -19.03 1.82
N LEU A 271 6.75 -18.05 2.72
CA LEU A 271 7.54 -16.81 2.75
C LEU A 271 9.02 -17.08 3.01
N ILE A 272 9.35 -17.95 3.99
CA ILE A 272 10.73 -18.30 4.31
C ILE A 272 11.39 -18.98 3.10
N LYS A 273 10.71 -19.89 2.44
CA LYS A 273 11.24 -20.58 1.24
C LYS A 273 11.60 -19.60 0.13
N VAL A 274 10.68 -18.67 -0.18
CA VAL A 274 10.89 -17.67 -1.24
C VAL A 274 12.04 -16.74 -0.92
N PHE A 275 11.97 -16.14 0.25
CA PHE A 275 12.93 -15.12 0.63
C PHE A 275 14.32 -15.70 0.89
N SER A 276 14.41 -16.94 1.39
CA SER A 276 15.72 -17.60 1.55
C SER A 276 16.42 -17.79 0.22
N ALA A 277 15.71 -18.21 -0.84
CA ALA A 277 16.28 -18.34 -2.17
C ALA A 277 16.78 -16.98 -2.69
N LYS A 278 15.97 -15.93 -2.59
CA LYS A 278 16.34 -14.58 -3.04
C LYS A 278 17.51 -13.99 -2.24
N MET A 279 17.53 -14.19 -0.92
CA MET A 279 18.61 -13.68 -0.07
C MET A 279 19.95 -14.35 -0.36
N VAL A 280 19.97 -15.59 -0.85
CA VAL A 280 21.20 -16.26 -1.32
C VAL A 280 21.71 -15.63 -2.62
N GLU A 281 20.82 -15.26 -3.53
CA GLU A 281 21.16 -14.63 -4.81
C GLU A 281 21.66 -13.19 -4.64
N THR A 282 21.05 -12.42 -3.74
CA THR A 282 21.35 -11.01 -3.50
C THR A 282 21.42 -10.68 -2.00
N PRO A 283 22.47 -11.14 -1.29
CA PRO A 283 22.55 -11.04 0.17
C PRO A 283 22.70 -9.61 0.70
N ASP A 284 23.18 -8.68 -0.12
CA ASP A 284 23.41 -7.26 0.23
C ASP A 284 22.34 -6.31 -0.32
N ASP A 285 21.24 -6.84 -0.88
CA ASP A 285 20.12 -6.04 -1.37
C ASP A 285 19.31 -5.50 -0.18
N VAL A 286 19.54 -4.23 0.14
CA VAL A 286 18.88 -3.52 1.25
C VAL A 286 17.36 -3.49 1.07
N VAL A 287 16.86 -3.36 -0.17
CA VAL A 287 15.40 -3.35 -0.44
C VAL A 287 14.81 -4.71 -0.11
N LEU A 288 15.46 -5.79 -0.55
CA LEU A 288 15.05 -7.15 -0.21
C LEU A 288 15.09 -7.40 1.31
N LEU A 289 16.15 -6.98 2.00
CA LEU A 289 16.30 -7.15 3.45
C LEU A 289 15.22 -6.40 4.23
N LYS A 290 14.89 -5.15 3.85
CA LYS A 290 13.76 -4.39 4.42
C LYS A 290 12.43 -5.11 4.21
N ARG A 291 12.24 -5.68 3.02
CA ARG A 291 11.03 -6.43 2.67
C ARG A 291 10.90 -7.70 3.50
N ILE A 292 11.96 -8.50 3.62
CA ILE A 292 11.99 -9.71 4.45
C ILE A 292 11.60 -9.37 5.88
N THR A 293 12.28 -8.43 6.51
CA THR A 293 12.03 -8.05 7.90
C THR A 293 10.63 -7.49 8.11
N THR A 294 10.11 -6.69 7.18
CA THR A 294 8.77 -6.10 7.29
C THR A 294 7.66 -7.14 7.12
N ILE A 295 7.77 -8.02 6.12
CA ILE A 295 6.72 -9.02 5.84
C ILE A 295 6.70 -10.10 6.92
N LEU A 296 7.86 -10.62 7.30
CA LEU A 296 7.93 -11.65 8.34
C LEU A 296 7.50 -11.13 9.72
N ASP A 297 7.76 -9.85 10.03
CA ASP A 297 7.23 -9.22 11.26
C ASP A 297 5.71 -9.08 11.20
N LYS A 298 5.13 -8.56 10.12
CA LYS A 298 3.68 -8.45 9.93
C LYS A 298 2.95 -9.80 10.03
N LYS A 299 3.63 -10.89 9.66
CA LYS A 299 3.08 -12.25 9.63
C LYS A 299 3.43 -13.07 10.87
N ASP A 300 4.03 -12.44 11.86
CA ASP A 300 4.49 -13.09 13.11
C ASP A 300 5.45 -14.28 12.88
N CYS A 301 6.23 -14.23 11.77
CA CYS A 301 7.23 -15.21 11.38
C CYS A 301 8.64 -14.86 11.87
N THR A 302 8.74 -14.06 12.93
CA THR A 302 10.00 -13.49 13.44
C THR A 302 10.91 -14.50 14.15
N ASP A 303 10.45 -15.73 14.37
CA ASP A 303 11.27 -16.83 14.92
C ASP A 303 12.16 -17.49 13.86
N SER A 304 11.93 -17.20 12.57
CA SER A 304 12.70 -17.80 11.49
C SER A 304 14.16 -17.32 11.50
N LYS A 305 15.08 -18.24 11.20
CA LYS A 305 16.48 -17.89 10.99
C LYS A 305 16.65 -16.80 9.92
N LEU A 306 15.84 -16.86 8.86
CA LEU A 306 15.84 -15.89 7.79
C LEU A 306 15.58 -14.47 8.30
N PHE A 307 14.56 -14.28 9.16
CA PHE A 307 14.26 -12.98 9.74
C PHE A 307 15.45 -12.44 10.53
N LEU A 308 16.06 -13.30 11.36
CA LEU A 308 17.18 -12.92 12.21
C LEU A 308 18.41 -12.53 11.38
N ASP A 309 18.75 -13.32 10.36
CA ASP A 309 19.89 -13.06 9.48
C ASP A 309 19.65 -11.76 8.67
N ALA A 310 18.45 -11.58 8.13
CA ALA A 310 18.09 -10.37 7.39
C ALA A 310 18.11 -9.10 8.28
N ALA A 311 17.64 -9.19 9.52
CA ALA A 311 17.67 -8.07 10.46
C ALA A 311 19.10 -7.64 10.82
N VAL A 312 19.99 -8.60 11.06
CA VAL A 312 21.43 -8.33 11.33
C VAL A 312 22.05 -7.66 10.11
N LYS A 313 21.89 -8.26 8.94
CA LYS A 313 22.49 -7.76 7.70
C LYS A 313 21.96 -6.37 7.31
N LEU A 314 20.66 -6.15 7.48
CA LEU A 314 20.06 -4.84 7.23
C LEU A 314 20.65 -3.75 8.12
N ASN A 315 20.82 -4.03 9.42
CA ASN A 315 21.41 -3.06 10.34
C ASN A 315 22.89 -2.80 10.09
N GLU A 316 23.64 -3.79 9.56
CA GLU A 316 25.04 -3.60 9.15
C GLU A 316 25.16 -2.66 7.94
N LEU A 317 24.27 -2.83 6.95
CA LEU A 317 24.32 -2.09 5.68
C LEU A 317 23.66 -0.72 5.78
N GLU A 318 22.52 -0.63 6.46
CA GLU A 318 21.73 0.60 6.60
C GLU A 318 21.16 0.71 8.02
N PRO A 319 21.93 1.20 8.99
CA PRO A 319 21.40 1.49 10.33
C PRO A 319 20.25 2.49 10.25
N SER A 320 19.07 2.06 10.70
CA SER A 320 17.85 2.87 10.67
C SER A 320 16.94 2.50 11.84
N PRO A 321 15.93 3.33 12.20
CA PRO A 321 14.95 2.96 13.20
C PRO A 321 14.24 1.64 12.89
N GLU A 322 14.00 1.34 11.61
CA GLU A 322 13.34 0.12 11.12
C GLU A 322 14.25 -1.09 11.29
N ALA A 323 15.51 -0.98 10.91
CA ALA A 323 16.52 -2.03 11.11
C ALA A 323 16.73 -2.30 12.61
N SER A 324 16.78 -1.23 13.42
CA SER A 324 16.88 -1.32 14.88
C SER A 324 15.67 -2.01 15.48
N TYR A 325 14.45 -1.74 14.99
CA TYR A 325 13.25 -2.45 15.45
C TYR A 325 13.39 -3.98 15.23
N SER A 326 13.81 -4.39 14.05
CA SER A 326 14.00 -5.81 13.70
C SER A 326 15.03 -6.50 14.58
N LEU A 327 16.15 -5.82 14.88
CA LEU A 327 17.14 -6.32 15.85
C LEU A 327 16.60 -6.36 17.27
N GLY A 328 15.81 -5.35 17.67
CA GLY A 328 15.11 -5.35 18.95
C GLY A 328 14.25 -6.60 19.13
N ILE A 329 13.48 -6.97 18.12
CA ILE A 329 12.68 -8.22 18.11
C ILE A 329 13.58 -9.45 18.28
N LYS A 330 14.70 -9.52 17.53
CA LYS A 330 15.67 -10.62 17.68
C LYS A 330 16.15 -10.78 19.12
N PHE A 331 16.69 -9.71 19.71
CA PHE A 331 17.22 -9.76 21.07
C PHE A 331 16.15 -9.99 22.12
N PHE A 332 14.93 -9.49 21.89
CA PHE A 332 13.78 -9.75 22.76
C PHE A 332 13.44 -11.25 22.80
N LYS A 333 13.42 -11.91 21.66
CA LYS A 333 13.18 -13.37 21.56
C LYS A 333 14.31 -14.16 22.20
N ASP A 334 15.54 -13.72 22.07
CA ASP A 334 16.70 -14.31 22.74
C ASP A 334 16.73 -14.01 24.26
N LYS A 335 15.71 -13.33 24.81
CA LYS A 335 15.60 -12.86 26.20
C LYS A 335 16.77 -11.98 26.65
N LYS A 336 17.46 -11.34 25.70
CA LYS A 336 18.51 -10.34 25.94
C LYS A 336 17.88 -8.96 26.09
N TRP A 337 17.17 -8.78 27.22
CA TRP A 337 16.29 -7.63 27.43
C TRP A 337 17.00 -6.28 27.35
N SER A 338 18.24 -6.19 27.83
CA SER A 338 19.03 -4.96 27.78
C SER A 338 19.39 -4.56 26.34
N ASP A 339 19.85 -5.55 25.55
CA ASP A 339 20.20 -5.31 24.14
C ASP A 339 18.95 -4.95 23.35
N ALA A 340 17.86 -5.71 23.57
CA ALA A 340 16.56 -5.41 22.96
C ALA A 340 16.08 -4.00 23.26
N ALA A 341 16.19 -3.56 24.53
CA ALA A 341 15.83 -2.21 24.95
C ALA A 341 16.61 -1.13 24.19
N THR A 342 17.93 -1.33 24.02
CA THR A 342 18.79 -0.40 23.28
C THR A 342 18.32 -0.23 21.85
N PHE A 343 18.00 -1.33 21.15
CA PHE A 343 17.53 -1.29 19.78
C PHE A 343 16.10 -0.76 19.65
N PHE A 344 15.19 -1.12 20.56
CA PHE A 344 13.85 -0.53 20.55
C PHE A 344 13.86 0.97 20.86
N GLU A 345 14.78 1.45 21.72
CA GLU A 345 14.91 2.88 21.95
C GLU A 345 15.34 3.64 20.69
N GLN A 346 16.26 3.07 19.89
CA GLN A 346 16.61 3.61 18.56
C GLN A 346 15.40 3.60 17.62
N ALA A 347 14.63 2.51 17.64
CA ALA A 347 13.45 2.34 16.83
C ALA A 347 12.32 3.34 17.13
N THR A 348 12.25 3.91 18.35
CA THR A 348 11.27 4.95 18.69
C THR A 348 11.44 6.25 17.92
N LYS A 349 12.59 6.44 17.24
CA LYS A 349 12.88 7.64 16.44
C LYS A 349 12.23 7.61 15.05
N THR A 350 11.52 6.53 14.68
CA THR A 350 10.80 6.46 13.41
C THR A 350 9.67 7.49 13.34
N GLU A 351 9.40 8.02 12.15
CA GLU A 351 8.29 8.93 11.90
C GLU A 351 6.94 8.19 11.77
N ASN A 352 6.98 6.89 11.47
CA ASN A 352 5.78 6.06 11.37
C ASN A 352 5.18 5.79 12.75
N ASN A 353 3.99 6.32 13.02
CA ASN A 353 3.33 6.24 14.32
C ASN A 353 3.04 4.80 14.77
N ASP A 354 2.62 3.90 13.86
CA ASP A 354 2.37 2.50 14.19
C ASP A 354 3.66 1.80 14.66
N ARG A 355 4.75 1.97 13.91
CA ARG A 355 6.06 1.42 14.30
C ARG A 355 6.58 2.04 15.59
N ARG A 356 6.41 3.34 15.77
CA ARG A 356 6.82 4.04 16.99
C ARG A 356 6.05 3.54 18.22
N TYR A 357 4.74 3.34 18.07
CA TYR A 357 3.91 2.71 19.09
C TYR A 357 4.43 1.32 19.45
N ARG A 358 4.64 0.45 18.45
CA ARG A 358 5.15 -0.91 18.65
C ARG A 358 6.54 -0.93 19.29
N ALA A 359 7.41 0.02 18.94
CA ALA A 359 8.73 0.17 19.53
C ALA A 359 8.63 0.54 21.02
N TYR A 360 7.80 1.52 21.41
CA TYR A 360 7.57 1.87 22.81
C TYR A 360 6.94 0.72 23.59
N ARG A 361 5.95 0.03 23.02
CA ARG A 361 5.34 -1.15 23.64
C ARG A 361 6.39 -2.21 23.98
N ASN A 362 7.22 -2.59 23.01
CA ASN A 362 8.25 -3.61 23.21
C ASN A 362 9.37 -3.16 24.15
N LEU A 363 9.77 -1.88 24.08
CA LEU A 363 10.71 -1.28 25.01
C LEU A 363 10.20 -1.33 26.46
N GLY A 364 8.91 -1.03 26.68
CA GLY A 364 8.26 -1.15 27.98
C GLY A 364 8.27 -2.59 28.50
N MET A 365 8.01 -3.57 27.62
CA MET A 365 8.11 -5.00 27.95
C MET A 365 9.55 -5.42 28.29
N CYS A 366 10.56 -4.86 27.65
CA CYS A 366 11.96 -5.10 28.03
C CYS A 366 12.22 -4.63 29.47
N TYR A 367 11.82 -3.40 29.80
CA TYR A 367 11.99 -2.87 31.18
C TYR A 367 11.20 -3.66 32.22
N GLN A 368 9.99 -4.13 31.88
CA GLN A 368 9.23 -5.04 32.73
C GLN A 368 10.01 -6.33 33.01
N ASN A 369 10.51 -7.00 31.99
CA ASN A 369 11.29 -8.23 32.14
C ASN A 369 12.62 -8.03 32.89
N MET A 370 13.17 -6.81 32.89
CA MET A 370 14.33 -6.43 33.73
C MET A 370 13.94 -6.04 35.15
N GLY A 371 12.66 -6.11 35.52
CA GLY A 371 12.17 -5.70 36.85
C GLY A 371 12.11 -4.18 37.06
N SER A 372 12.37 -3.39 36.03
CA SER A 372 12.37 -1.92 36.10
C SER A 372 10.94 -1.36 35.87
N LEU A 373 10.00 -1.72 36.75
CA LEU A 373 8.57 -1.49 36.57
C LEU A 373 8.20 0.00 36.43
N GLY A 374 8.88 0.90 37.12
CA GLY A 374 8.67 2.35 37.00
C GLY A 374 9.04 2.85 35.61
N ARG A 375 10.18 2.41 35.05
CA ARG A 375 10.58 2.74 33.68
C ARG A 375 9.59 2.15 32.68
N ALA A 376 9.20 0.88 32.86
CA ALA A 376 8.21 0.23 31.99
C ALA A 376 6.90 1.05 31.91
N ARG A 377 6.37 1.50 33.07
CA ARG A 377 5.17 2.36 33.12
C ARG A 377 5.36 3.64 32.29
N ASP A 378 6.50 4.34 32.46
CA ASP A 378 6.74 5.61 31.79
C ASP A 378 6.86 5.42 30.26
N ILE A 379 7.42 4.30 29.82
CA ILE A 379 7.46 3.92 28.41
C ILE A 379 6.05 3.57 27.87
N PHE A 380 5.23 2.85 28.61
CA PHE A 380 3.85 2.58 28.19
C PHE A 380 3.00 3.85 28.13
N ARG A 381 3.26 4.85 29.00
CA ARG A 381 2.63 6.17 28.87
C ARG A 381 3.02 6.87 27.56
N ARG A 382 4.29 6.76 27.13
CA ARG A 382 4.72 7.29 25.84
C ARG A 382 4.03 6.55 24.68
N ALA A 383 3.85 5.22 24.76
CA ALA A 383 3.06 4.46 23.78
C ALA A 383 1.62 5.00 23.68
N ALA A 384 0.96 5.26 24.82
CA ALA A 384 -0.37 5.86 24.86
C ALA A 384 -0.44 7.28 24.29
N GLN A 385 0.66 8.05 24.31
CA GLN A 385 0.74 9.38 23.70
C GLN A 385 0.86 9.30 22.17
N VAL A 386 1.52 8.26 21.66
CA VAL A 386 1.64 8.03 20.20
C VAL A 386 0.29 7.63 19.59
N ASP A 387 -0.47 6.79 20.30
CA ASP A 387 -1.83 6.37 19.90
C ASP A 387 -2.80 6.51 21.08
N PRO A 388 -3.41 7.70 21.25
CA PRO A 388 -4.32 7.96 22.37
C PRO A 388 -5.63 7.16 22.34
N THR A 389 -5.95 6.54 21.19
CA THR A 389 -7.17 5.74 21.01
C THR A 389 -6.99 4.27 21.38
N ASN A 390 -5.76 3.86 21.67
CA ASN A 390 -5.41 2.48 21.99
C ASN A 390 -5.42 2.23 23.49
N GLY A 391 -6.23 1.26 23.93
CA GLY A 391 -6.37 0.88 25.33
C GLY A 391 -5.26 -0.03 25.87
N GLU A 392 -4.49 -0.70 24.98
CA GLU A 392 -3.48 -1.69 25.39
C GLU A 392 -2.43 -1.13 26.36
N PRO A 393 -1.85 0.08 26.18
CA PRO A 393 -0.87 0.63 27.10
C PRO A 393 -1.39 0.75 28.56
N TYR A 394 -2.66 1.09 28.72
CA TYR A 394 -3.27 1.19 30.05
C TYR A 394 -3.46 -0.20 30.67
N LEU A 395 -3.77 -1.22 29.89
CA LEU A 395 -3.83 -2.61 30.39
C LEU A 395 -2.44 -3.10 30.82
N LEU A 396 -1.41 -2.78 30.05
CA LEU A 396 -0.02 -3.11 30.41
C LEU A 396 0.38 -2.42 31.73
N ILE A 397 0.06 -1.15 31.90
CA ILE A 397 0.30 -0.43 33.17
C ILE A 397 -0.47 -1.06 34.33
N ALA A 398 -1.73 -1.47 34.12
CA ALA A 398 -2.52 -2.17 35.13
C ALA A 398 -1.85 -3.50 35.58
N MET A 399 -1.30 -4.24 34.63
CA MET A 399 -0.57 -5.49 34.90
C MET A 399 0.71 -5.22 35.71
N LEU A 400 1.47 -4.16 35.39
CA LEU A 400 2.66 -3.75 36.16
C LEU A 400 2.29 -3.44 37.61
N TYR A 401 1.19 -2.69 37.83
CA TYR A 401 0.75 -2.35 39.19
C TYR A 401 0.38 -3.59 39.97
N ALA A 402 -0.39 -4.49 39.42
CA ALA A 402 -0.75 -5.74 40.06
C ALA A 402 0.47 -6.62 40.36
N GLU A 403 1.42 -6.72 39.42
CA GLU A 403 2.67 -7.47 39.59
C GLU A 403 3.50 -6.94 40.77
N SER A 404 3.46 -5.64 41.00
CA SER A 404 4.26 -4.97 42.04
C SER A 404 3.72 -5.15 43.46
N SER A 405 2.56 -5.79 43.66
CA SER A 405 1.92 -5.92 44.99
C SER A 405 2.87 -6.44 46.09
N LYS A 406 3.77 -7.35 45.74
CA LYS A 406 4.78 -7.92 46.66
C LYS A 406 5.92 -6.96 47.02
N GLN A 407 6.06 -5.84 46.33
CA GLN A 407 7.06 -4.83 46.61
C GLN A 407 6.60 -3.83 47.67
N PHE A 408 5.33 -3.89 48.05
CA PHE A 408 4.74 -3.02 49.08
C PHE A 408 4.47 -3.86 50.35
N SER A 409 4.75 -3.27 51.49
CA SER A 409 4.50 -3.85 52.80
C SER A 409 3.25 -3.22 53.43
N GLY A 410 2.55 -3.96 54.27
CA GLY A 410 1.32 -3.52 54.93
C GLY A 410 0.04 -4.01 54.26
N ASP A 411 -1.02 -4.14 55.05
CA ASP A 411 -2.30 -4.75 54.66
C ASP A 411 -3.03 -3.88 53.62
N ILE A 412 -2.85 -2.57 53.66
CA ILE A 412 -3.46 -1.62 52.72
C ILE A 412 -2.55 -1.36 51.53
N ASP A 413 -1.30 -0.99 51.71
CA ASP A 413 -0.41 -0.59 50.62
C ASP A 413 -0.20 -1.69 49.59
N SER A 414 0.00 -2.94 50.05
CA SER A 414 0.13 -4.13 49.17
C SER A 414 -1.14 -4.42 48.37
N LYS A 415 -2.30 -3.92 48.80
CA LYS A 415 -3.60 -4.08 48.13
C LYS A 415 -4.00 -2.84 47.30
N ALA A 416 -3.53 -1.66 47.69
CA ALA A 416 -3.83 -0.39 47.02
C ALA A 416 -3.40 -0.39 45.56
N VAL A 417 -2.35 -1.15 45.20
CA VAL A 417 -1.88 -1.30 43.81
C VAL A 417 -2.98 -1.87 42.91
N PHE A 418 -3.87 -2.75 43.42
CA PHE A 418 -4.98 -3.31 42.68
C PHE A 418 -6.08 -2.28 42.40
N TRP A 419 -6.30 -1.30 43.32
CA TRP A 419 -7.21 -0.19 43.02
C TRP A 419 -6.73 0.62 41.85
N ALA A 420 -5.45 1.02 41.86
CA ALA A 420 -4.83 1.75 40.73
C ALA A 420 -4.84 0.91 39.44
N ALA A 421 -4.62 -0.40 39.53
CA ALA A 421 -4.70 -1.31 38.39
C ALA A 421 -6.11 -1.34 37.75
N VAL A 422 -7.17 -1.39 38.59
CA VAL A 422 -8.57 -1.35 38.11
C VAL A 422 -8.86 0.01 37.48
N ASP A 423 -8.35 1.12 38.01
CA ASP A 423 -8.50 2.45 37.38
C ASP A 423 -7.88 2.49 35.99
N LYS A 424 -6.71 1.88 35.78
CA LYS A 424 -6.11 1.74 34.44
C LYS A 424 -6.92 0.88 33.51
N CYS A 425 -7.48 -0.24 33.97
CA CYS A 425 -8.38 -1.07 33.17
C CYS A 425 -9.63 -0.28 32.73
N ASN A 426 -10.23 0.51 33.64
CA ASN A 426 -11.35 1.37 33.30
C ASN A 426 -10.97 2.46 32.28
N LYS A 427 -9.77 3.07 32.44
CA LYS A 427 -9.24 4.03 31.44
C LYS A 427 -9.05 3.37 30.07
N ALA A 428 -8.51 2.14 30.02
CA ALA A 428 -8.37 1.38 28.79
C ALA A 428 -9.70 1.23 28.06
N LYS A 429 -10.76 0.80 28.77
CA LYS A 429 -12.12 0.65 28.20
C LYS A 429 -12.71 1.97 27.70
N ALA A 430 -12.40 3.07 28.40
CA ALA A 430 -12.94 4.38 28.04
C ALA A 430 -12.32 4.94 26.76
N VAL A 431 -11.05 4.61 26.45
CA VAL A 431 -10.36 5.08 25.25
C VAL A 431 -10.49 4.10 24.09
N ASP A 432 -10.62 2.79 24.41
CA ASP A 432 -10.70 1.71 23.42
C ASP A 432 -11.72 0.65 23.85
N PRO A 433 -12.96 0.76 23.37
CA PRO A 433 -13.99 -0.23 23.66
C PRO A 433 -13.67 -1.66 23.22
N SER A 434 -12.77 -1.84 22.23
CA SER A 434 -12.40 -3.16 21.71
C SER A 434 -11.65 -4.01 22.74
N CYS A 435 -10.96 -3.38 23.69
CA CYS A 435 -10.24 -4.08 24.77
C CYS A 435 -11.11 -4.43 25.98
N SER A 436 -12.45 -4.16 25.94
CA SER A 436 -13.36 -4.28 27.08
C SER A 436 -13.40 -5.69 27.68
N GLU A 437 -13.35 -6.73 26.88
CA GLU A 437 -13.36 -8.12 27.36
C GLU A 437 -12.13 -8.41 28.22
N LYS A 438 -10.93 -8.09 27.69
CA LYS A 438 -9.65 -8.25 28.38
C LYS A 438 -9.59 -7.41 29.66
N ALA A 439 -10.02 -6.14 29.58
CA ALA A 439 -10.08 -5.25 30.73
C ALA A 439 -11.02 -5.79 31.83
N ASN A 440 -12.21 -6.27 31.49
CA ASN A 440 -13.15 -6.85 32.45
C ASN A 440 -12.60 -8.13 33.09
N GLY A 441 -11.85 -8.95 32.35
CA GLY A 441 -11.14 -10.11 32.89
C GLY A 441 -10.14 -9.70 33.99
N LEU A 442 -9.30 -8.69 33.70
CA LEU A 442 -8.34 -8.15 34.66
C LEU A 442 -9.05 -7.51 35.88
N ILE A 443 -10.10 -6.72 35.67
CA ILE A 443 -10.87 -6.09 36.74
C ILE A 443 -11.41 -7.19 37.71
N ARG A 444 -11.99 -8.25 37.21
CA ARG A 444 -12.45 -9.37 38.06
C ARG A 444 -11.32 -9.96 38.90
N ALA A 445 -10.16 -10.21 38.27
CA ALA A 445 -9.01 -10.75 38.99
C ALA A 445 -8.49 -9.79 40.06
N TYR A 446 -8.41 -8.51 39.77
CA TYR A 446 -7.86 -7.51 40.70
C TYR A 446 -8.83 -7.16 41.83
N THR A 447 -10.12 -7.06 41.55
CA THR A 447 -11.13 -6.82 42.61
C THR A 447 -11.21 -7.96 43.65
N ALA A 448 -10.91 -9.19 43.22
CA ALA A 448 -10.81 -10.32 44.16
C ALA A 448 -9.65 -10.17 45.17
N ALA A 449 -8.64 -9.34 44.83
CA ALA A 449 -7.48 -9.05 45.71
C ALA A 449 -7.67 -7.81 46.59
N PHE A 450 -8.80 -7.12 46.52
CA PHE A 450 -9.08 -5.95 47.36
C PHE A 450 -9.10 -6.31 48.84
N PRO A 451 -8.78 -5.42 49.76
CA PRO A 451 -8.91 -5.63 51.19
C PRO A 451 -10.40 -5.78 51.58
N SER A 452 -10.66 -6.48 52.65
CA SER A 452 -12.00 -6.53 53.24
C SER A 452 -12.39 -5.17 53.82
N MET A 453 -13.69 -4.93 54.03
CA MET A 453 -14.17 -3.73 54.73
C MET A 453 -13.56 -3.63 56.13
N GLU A 454 -13.43 -4.77 56.82
CA GLU A 454 -12.81 -4.88 58.15
C GLU A 454 -11.34 -4.43 58.13
N THR A 455 -10.57 -4.91 57.12
CA THR A 455 -9.16 -4.49 56.94
C THR A 455 -9.05 -2.97 56.69
N ILE A 456 -9.95 -2.40 55.89
CA ILE A 456 -9.99 -0.97 55.61
C ILE A 456 -10.26 -0.20 56.91
N PHE A 457 -11.25 -0.61 57.70
CA PHE A 457 -11.64 0.03 58.94
C PHE A 457 -10.52 -0.02 60.01
N PHE A 458 -9.87 -1.17 60.20
CA PHE A 458 -8.77 -1.32 61.16
C PHE A 458 -7.49 -0.57 60.82
N ASN A 459 -7.39 -0.04 59.58
CA ASN A 459 -6.30 0.83 59.17
C ASN A 459 -6.71 2.33 59.10
N ASP A 460 -7.82 2.69 59.79
CA ASP A 460 -8.34 4.06 59.87
C ASP A 460 -8.75 4.69 58.52
N TYR A 461 -9.16 3.89 57.57
CA TYR A 461 -9.68 4.32 56.27
C TYR A 461 -11.17 4.05 56.10
N SER A 462 -11.77 4.76 55.11
CA SER A 462 -13.15 4.57 54.73
C SER A 462 -13.26 4.27 53.22
N GLU A 463 -14.22 3.41 52.84
CA GLU A 463 -14.52 3.15 51.44
C GLU A 463 -14.95 4.45 50.74
N GLY A 464 -14.46 4.69 49.52
CA GLY A 464 -14.68 5.92 48.75
C GLY A 464 -13.69 7.03 49.03
N GLN A 465 -12.86 6.91 50.06
CA GLN A 465 -11.80 7.88 50.35
C GLN A 465 -10.71 7.83 49.28
N SER A 466 -10.11 8.99 48.98
CA SER A 466 -8.91 9.07 48.14
C SER A 466 -7.70 8.46 48.85
N PHE A 467 -6.92 7.67 48.11
CA PHE A 467 -5.71 7.05 48.61
C PHE A 467 -4.54 7.28 47.64
N GLN A 468 -3.40 7.70 48.17
CA GLN A 468 -2.17 7.89 47.40
C GLN A 468 -1.37 6.57 47.41
N VAL A 469 -1.31 5.88 46.31
CA VAL A 469 -0.46 4.69 46.19
C VAL A 469 1.00 5.11 46.20
N GLY A 470 1.75 4.59 47.15
CA GLY A 470 3.15 4.98 47.38
C GLY A 470 4.14 4.43 46.35
N GLY A 471 5.42 4.56 46.69
CA GLY A 471 6.52 4.02 45.90
C GLY A 471 6.59 4.57 44.49
N TRP A 472 7.00 3.72 43.56
CA TRP A 472 7.18 4.08 42.12
C TRP A 472 5.87 4.34 41.39
N ILE A 473 4.72 3.88 41.93
CA ILE A 473 3.39 4.08 41.33
C ILE A 473 2.99 5.54 41.41
N GLY A 474 3.00 6.13 42.62
CA GLY A 474 2.80 7.57 42.83
C GLY A 474 1.48 8.13 42.30
N GLU A 475 0.40 7.32 42.25
CA GLU A 475 -0.90 7.72 41.72
C GLU A 475 -1.99 7.72 42.80
N SER A 476 -2.93 8.68 42.67
CA SER A 476 -4.12 8.70 43.51
C SER A 476 -5.17 7.69 42.95
N THR A 477 -5.85 7.01 43.85
CA THR A 477 -6.94 6.09 43.58
C THR A 477 -8.03 6.21 44.63
N THR A 478 -9.09 5.45 44.53
CA THR A 478 -10.17 5.43 45.50
C THR A 478 -10.16 4.10 46.27
N ILE A 479 -10.32 4.13 47.55
CA ILE A 479 -10.43 2.95 48.42
C ILE A 479 -11.70 2.20 48.08
N ARG A 480 -11.57 0.90 47.85
CA ARG A 480 -12.67 -0.01 47.50
C ARG A 480 -12.53 -1.31 48.28
N ALA A 481 -13.62 -1.74 48.88
CA ALA A 481 -13.64 -3.03 49.56
C ALA A 481 -13.87 -4.21 48.61
N LYS A 482 -13.39 -5.38 48.99
CA LYS A 482 -13.73 -6.61 48.31
C LYS A 482 -15.24 -6.87 48.52
N ARG A 483 -15.95 -7.15 47.45
CA ARG A 483 -17.38 -7.55 47.45
C ARG A 483 -17.55 -9.04 47.31
#